data_73375cc234b7150d35e9568f3865ec16
#
_entry.id   73375cc234b7150d35e9568f3865ec16
#
_cell.length_a   1.000
_cell.length_b   1.000
_cell.length_c   1.000
_cell.angle_alpha   90.00
_cell.angle_beta   90.00
_cell.angle_gamma   90.00
#
_symmetry.space_group_name_H-M   'P 1'
#
loop_
_entity.id
_entity.type
_entity.pdbx_description
1 polymer ?
#
loop_
_entity_poly.entity_id
_entity_poly.type
_entity_poly.pdbx_seq_one_letter_code
_entity_poly.pdbx_strand_id
1 'polypeptide(L)'
;MKIHKISRTPTLLTLCGTLLFLCPTARAGQELRMPNIFGDHMVLQRDQPIRLWGWAGQGQGITVAFAGQTHTATPGADGRWSVTLNALPVESSGRILTVKSATSTLSFEDVLIGDVWLCGGQSNMEWRLRSTRDADVEIPSANYPGIRFIRIKPEGTPEPRDNFPAENSDGTWLRCTPETIGDCSGVAYFFGQRLHRRLDVPIGLVNAAWGGTMAQHWVTRQTLESLPAAKPYLEEYEQKCRAWIEGGGEEGATKRFAADQKKWEALARVAREKGEKDPSGKPNPKSYLNPAQGRIPAGPLNAMIMPIAGLSIRGALFYQGENNSFGDTWIPFRETFPAVIADWRKLFRNDELPFGMIQIAGWSTRRSMTYDMNHHTNVVREVQFKTWRSTPNTGLIVSFDANSDSNIHPGRKYPVGDRAARWALSEVHGITDAVRRGPLQWHGPVYKSMENTEGRIRILFEEEGAQGLRLDRADARGFYLAGADQVFHHAEARVSGGRNTPPGVEVWSADVPNPVAVRYAWSNLPLGSLMNGKELPAFPFRTDTWPLKPHYGETLYHVVPANED
;
A
#
# COMPACT_ATOMS: atom_id res chain seq x y z
N MET A 1 39.94 -5.43 -77.80
CA MET A 1 40.04 -6.46 -76.76
C MET A 1 38.81 -6.40 -75.91
N LYS A 2 37.88 -7.38 -76.11
CA LYS A 2 36.51 -7.36 -75.55
C LYS A 2 36.55 -7.91 -74.13
N ILE A 3 35.98 -7.19 -73.17
CA ILE A 3 35.79 -7.67 -71.82
C ILE A 3 34.33 -8.06 -71.67
N HIS A 4 34.08 -9.33 -71.36
CA HIS A 4 32.78 -9.92 -71.11
C HIS A 4 32.30 -9.57 -69.70
N LYS A 5 31.08 -8.99 -69.65
CA LYS A 5 30.29 -8.84 -68.42
C LYS A 5 29.60 -10.16 -68.10
N ILE A 6 29.91 -10.73 -66.92
CA ILE A 6 29.17 -11.82 -66.35
C ILE A 6 28.09 -11.30 -65.44
N SER A 7 26.83 -11.47 -65.85
CA SER A 7 25.63 -11.21 -65.04
C SER A 7 25.51 -12.30 -64.01
N ARG A 8 25.43 -11.94 -62.70
CA ARG A 8 25.02 -12.82 -61.62
C ARG A 8 23.62 -12.43 -61.17
N THR A 9 22.67 -13.28 -61.48
CA THR A 9 21.31 -13.28 -60.94
C THR A 9 21.33 -13.83 -59.50
N PRO A 10 20.70 -13.21 -58.51
CA PRO A 10 20.54 -13.83 -57.19
C PRO A 10 19.34 -14.78 -57.22
N THR A 11 19.62 -16.03 -56.96
CA THR A 11 18.61 -17.06 -56.74
C THR A 11 17.98 -16.83 -55.36
N LEU A 12 16.70 -16.55 -55.36
CA LEU A 12 15.87 -16.47 -54.15
C LEU A 12 15.67 -17.90 -53.61
N LEU A 13 16.34 -18.24 -52.51
CA LEU A 13 16.02 -19.44 -51.73
C LEU A 13 14.77 -19.15 -50.89
N THR A 14 13.65 -19.69 -51.32
CA THR A 14 12.41 -19.72 -50.53
C THR A 14 12.59 -20.76 -49.43
N LEU A 15 12.88 -20.28 -48.22
CA LEU A 15 12.88 -21.11 -47.01
C LEU A 15 11.40 -21.35 -46.62
N CYS A 16 10.85 -22.50 -47.00
CA CYS A 16 9.57 -23.00 -46.54
C CYS A 16 9.73 -23.39 -45.05
N GLY A 17 9.52 -22.45 -44.14
CA GLY A 17 9.48 -22.73 -42.72
C GLY A 17 8.18 -23.48 -42.40
N THR A 18 8.31 -24.79 -42.22
CA THR A 18 7.27 -25.62 -41.61
C THR A 18 7.10 -25.12 -40.16
N LEU A 19 6.05 -24.32 -39.89
CA LEU A 19 5.57 -24.09 -38.56
C LEU A 19 5.11 -25.45 -37.99
N LEU A 20 5.97 -26.09 -37.24
CA LEU A 20 5.57 -27.12 -36.30
C LEU A 20 4.73 -26.44 -35.24
N PHE A 21 3.42 -26.53 -35.36
CA PHE A 21 2.51 -26.35 -34.24
C PHE A 21 2.93 -27.39 -33.18
N LEU A 22 3.74 -26.98 -32.22
CA LEU A 22 3.90 -27.71 -30.99
C LEU A 22 2.53 -27.73 -30.33
N CYS A 23 1.75 -28.76 -30.62
CA CYS A 23 0.61 -29.13 -29.79
C CYS A 23 1.15 -29.21 -28.35
N PRO A 24 0.58 -28.50 -27.37
CA PRO A 24 1.01 -28.69 -25.99
C PRO A 24 0.77 -30.15 -25.65
N THR A 25 1.84 -30.91 -25.52
CA THR A 25 1.76 -32.29 -25.04
C THR A 25 1.03 -32.25 -23.71
N ALA A 26 -0.14 -32.85 -23.67
CA ALA A 26 -0.91 -33.03 -22.44
C ALA A 26 0.06 -33.62 -21.40
N ARG A 27 0.38 -32.87 -20.36
CA ARG A 27 1.15 -33.36 -19.21
C ARG A 27 0.27 -34.34 -18.47
N ALA A 28 0.22 -35.60 -18.98
CA ALA A 28 -0.33 -36.71 -18.22
C ALA A 28 0.57 -36.90 -17.00
N GLY A 29 0.05 -36.61 -15.81
CA GLY A 29 0.78 -36.80 -14.56
C GLY A 29 0.97 -35.55 -13.66
N GLN A 30 0.33 -34.43 -13.97
CA GLN A 30 0.39 -33.29 -13.03
C GLN A 30 -0.33 -33.67 -11.73
N GLU A 31 0.42 -33.63 -10.61
CA GLU A 31 -0.10 -33.91 -9.27
C GLU A 31 -1.16 -32.86 -8.86
N LEU A 32 -2.16 -33.30 -8.09
CA LEU A 32 -3.17 -32.40 -7.51
C LEU A 32 -2.49 -31.42 -6.56
N ARG A 33 -2.64 -30.13 -6.82
CA ARG A 33 -2.10 -29.06 -5.97
C ARG A 33 -2.99 -27.83 -5.95
N MET A 34 -2.87 -27.04 -4.90
CA MET A 34 -3.51 -25.73 -4.75
C MET A 34 -2.45 -24.66 -4.48
N PRO A 35 -2.74 -23.36 -4.73
CA PRO A 35 -1.85 -22.29 -4.30
C PRO A 35 -1.71 -22.23 -2.78
N ASN A 36 -0.57 -21.74 -2.29
CA ASN A 36 -0.24 -21.69 -0.87
C ASN A 36 -1.15 -20.77 -0.03
N ILE A 37 -2.00 -19.97 -0.66
CA ILE A 37 -3.05 -19.22 0.05
C ILE A 37 -4.09 -20.17 0.70
N PHE A 38 -4.22 -21.39 0.19
CA PHE A 38 -5.03 -22.44 0.80
C PHE A 38 -4.15 -23.36 1.62
N GLY A 39 -4.43 -23.45 2.90
CA GLY A 39 -3.62 -24.23 3.85
C GLY A 39 -4.35 -24.45 5.16
N ASP A 40 -3.73 -25.20 6.07
CA ASP A 40 -4.23 -25.37 7.42
C ASP A 40 -4.40 -24.02 8.11
N HIS A 41 -5.36 -23.92 9.01
CA HIS A 41 -5.67 -22.72 9.79
C HIS A 41 -6.15 -21.51 8.98
N MET A 42 -6.40 -21.63 7.67
CA MET A 42 -6.91 -20.52 6.86
C MET A 42 -8.30 -20.06 7.32
N VAL A 43 -8.63 -18.82 6.97
CA VAL A 43 -9.99 -18.29 7.04
C VAL A 43 -10.52 -18.13 5.61
N LEU A 44 -11.71 -18.66 5.35
CA LEU A 44 -12.45 -18.44 4.11
C LEU A 44 -13.52 -17.37 4.32
N GLN A 45 -13.80 -16.58 3.28
CA GLN A 45 -14.70 -15.44 3.39
C GLN A 45 -16.15 -15.89 3.57
N ARG A 46 -16.82 -15.37 4.62
CA ARG A 46 -18.26 -15.59 4.90
C ARG A 46 -19.17 -14.73 4.02
N ASP A 47 -20.44 -15.11 3.94
CA ASP A 47 -21.57 -14.37 3.38
C ASP A 47 -21.41 -13.99 1.91
N GLN A 48 -20.54 -14.65 1.18
CA GLN A 48 -20.37 -14.53 -0.26
C GLN A 48 -19.83 -15.84 -0.86
N PRO A 49 -19.98 -16.08 -2.19
CA PRO A 49 -19.45 -17.27 -2.83
C PRO A 49 -17.94 -17.41 -2.61
N ILE A 50 -17.49 -18.65 -2.29
CA ILE A 50 -16.07 -18.92 -2.01
C ILE A 50 -15.45 -19.62 -3.20
N ARG A 51 -14.52 -18.98 -3.85
CA ARG A 51 -13.79 -19.55 -4.98
C ARG A 51 -12.56 -20.31 -4.50
N LEU A 52 -12.43 -21.58 -4.95
CA LEU A 52 -11.28 -22.45 -4.74
C LEU A 52 -10.72 -22.87 -6.10
N TRP A 53 -9.40 -22.98 -6.24
CA TRP A 53 -8.76 -23.36 -7.50
C TRP A 53 -7.42 -24.04 -7.29
N GLY A 54 -6.95 -24.70 -8.34
CA GLY A 54 -5.68 -25.39 -8.31
C GLY A 54 -5.34 -26.01 -9.65
N TRP A 55 -4.46 -26.99 -9.61
CA TRP A 55 -3.97 -27.71 -10.78
C TRP A 55 -4.05 -29.21 -10.55
N ALA A 56 -4.30 -29.95 -11.61
CA ALA A 56 -4.26 -31.41 -11.65
C ALA A 56 -4.09 -31.89 -13.10
N GLY A 57 -3.91 -33.17 -13.30
CA GLY A 57 -3.83 -33.75 -14.65
C GLY A 57 -5.10 -33.47 -15.45
N GLN A 58 -4.94 -33.17 -16.72
CA GLN A 58 -6.04 -32.90 -17.65
C GLN A 58 -7.09 -34.02 -17.62
N GLY A 59 -8.36 -33.64 -17.54
CA GLY A 59 -9.48 -34.60 -17.57
C GLY A 59 -9.71 -35.39 -16.28
N GLN A 60 -8.88 -35.22 -15.24
CA GLN A 60 -9.13 -35.84 -13.93
C GLN A 60 -10.34 -35.20 -13.26
N GLY A 61 -11.28 -36.00 -12.75
CA GLY A 61 -12.36 -35.49 -11.92
C GLY A 61 -11.81 -34.99 -10.59
N ILE A 62 -12.09 -33.72 -10.25
CA ILE A 62 -11.76 -33.13 -8.96
C ILE A 62 -13.03 -32.98 -8.15
N THR A 63 -13.00 -33.44 -6.91
CA THR A 63 -14.10 -33.29 -5.95
C THR A 63 -13.61 -32.44 -4.78
N VAL A 64 -14.31 -31.34 -4.50
CA VAL A 64 -14.08 -30.47 -3.34
C VAL A 64 -15.22 -30.63 -2.36
N ALA A 65 -14.93 -30.95 -1.11
CA ALA A 65 -15.92 -31.06 -0.05
C ALA A 65 -15.57 -30.17 1.14
N PHE A 66 -16.53 -29.33 1.55
CA PHE A 66 -16.38 -28.42 2.68
C PHE A 66 -17.73 -28.02 3.25
N ALA A 67 -17.86 -28.04 4.58
CA ALA A 67 -19.04 -27.54 5.32
C ALA A 67 -20.38 -28.07 4.77
N GLY A 68 -20.45 -29.37 4.46
CA GLY A 68 -21.67 -30.03 3.92
C GLY A 68 -21.91 -29.81 2.42
N GLN A 69 -21.10 -29.04 1.74
CA GLN A 69 -21.15 -28.87 0.28
C GLN A 69 -20.14 -29.80 -0.40
N THR A 70 -20.52 -30.28 -1.59
CA THR A 70 -19.64 -31.06 -2.47
C THR A 70 -19.79 -30.53 -3.88
N HIS A 71 -18.67 -30.13 -4.49
CA HIS A 71 -18.59 -29.61 -5.85
C HIS A 71 -17.55 -30.38 -6.66
N THR A 72 -17.76 -30.46 -7.97
CA THR A 72 -16.84 -31.14 -8.89
C THR A 72 -16.33 -30.19 -9.96
N ALA A 73 -15.12 -30.44 -10.43
CA ALA A 73 -14.53 -29.75 -11.56
C ALA A 73 -13.69 -30.73 -12.38
N THR A 74 -13.46 -30.35 -13.65
CA THR A 74 -12.53 -31.07 -14.53
C THR A 74 -11.44 -30.08 -14.98
N PRO A 75 -10.15 -30.37 -14.75
CA PRO A 75 -9.06 -29.53 -15.21
C PRO A 75 -9.07 -29.37 -16.73
N GLY A 76 -8.86 -28.14 -17.20
CA GLY A 76 -8.70 -27.82 -18.60
C GLY A 76 -7.40 -28.33 -19.21
N ALA A 77 -7.12 -27.95 -20.46
CA ALA A 77 -5.88 -28.31 -21.17
C ALA A 77 -4.61 -27.77 -20.49
N ASP A 78 -4.73 -26.67 -19.75
CA ASP A 78 -3.67 -26.05 -18.95
C ASP A 78 -3.51 -26.69 -17.55
N GLY A 79 -4.31 -27.71 -17.25
CA GLY A 79 -4.34 -28.40 -15.96
C GLY A 79 -5.03 -27.61 -14.85
N ARG A 80 -5.59 -26.43 -15.11
CA ARG A 80 -6.28 -25.60 -14.11
C ARG A 80 -7.71 -26.07 -13.88
N TRP A 81 -8.12 -26.07 -12.60
CA TRP A 81 -9.49 -26.29 -12.19
C TRP A 81 -9.94 -25.21 -11.20
N SER A 82 -11.24 -24.97 -11.13
CA SER A 82 -11.83 -24.14 -10.09
C SER A 82 -13.24 -24.59 -9.77
N VAL A 83 -13.64 -24.40 -8.52
CA VAL A 83 -15.02 -24.52 -8.02
C VAL A 83 -15.40 -23.26 -7.27
N THR A 84 -16.70 -23.02 -7.16
CA THR A 84 -17.25 -21.96 -6.32
C THR A 84 -18.26 -22.59 -5.36
N LEU A 85 -17.95 -22.54 -4.07
CA LEU A 85 -18.89 -22.93 -3.03
C LEU A 85 -19.93 -21.85 -2.85
N ASN A 86 -21.15 -22.23 -2.48
CA ASN A 86 -22.16 -21.27 -2.07
C ASN A 86 -21.70 -20.51 -0.82
N ALA A 87 -22.24 -19.31 -0.63
CA ALA A 87 -21.98 -18.52 0.57
C ALA A 87 -22.25 -19.31 1.85
N LEU A 88 -21.36 -19.17 2.81
CA LEU A 88 -21.43 -19.83 4.11
C LEU A 88 -21.54 -18.78 5.21
N PRO A 89 -22.32 -19.05 6.27
CA PRO A 89 -22.36 -18.20 7.45
C PRO A 89 -21.04 -18.31 8.23
N VAL A 90 -20.88 -17.44 9.24
CA VAL A 90 -19.75 -17.50 10.17
C VAL A 90 -19.62 -18.88 10.82
N GLU A 91 -18.37 -19.37 10.93
CA GLU A 91 -18.04 -20.61 11.62
C GLU A 91 -16.69 -20.45 12.32
N SER A 92 -16.73 -20.49 13.65
CA SER A 92 -15.54 -20.33 14.51
C SER A 92 -14.93 -21.66 14.92
N SER A 93 -15.61 -22.78 14.67
CA SER A 93 -15.06 -24.13 14.89
C SER A 93 -14.31 -24.58 13.65
N GLY A 94 -13.07 -25.05 13.83
CA GLY A 94 -12.25 -25.52 12.72
C GLY A 94 -12.88 -26.69 11.97
N ARG A 95 -13.01 -26.58 10.65
CA ARG A 95 -13.52 -27.64 9.77
C ARG A 95 -12.41 -28.17 8.86
N ILE A 96 -12.63 -29.33 8.28
CA ILE A 96 -11.74 -29.93 7.29
C ILE A 96 -12.27 -29.63 5.89
N LEU A 97 -11.41 -29.06 5.05
CA LEU A 97 -11.65 -28.93 3.61
C LEU A 97 -10.87 -30.01 2.89
N THR A 98 -11.55 -30.81 2.06
CA THR A 98 -10.90 -31.87 1.27
C THR A 98 -11.03 -31.61 -0.21
N VAL A 99 -9.94 -31.87 -0.94
CA VAL A 99 -9.87 -31.83 -2.41
C VAL A 99 -9.33 -33.16 -2.89
N LYS A 100 -10.09 -33.88 -3.70
CA LYS A 100 -9.75 -35.23 -4.16
C LYS A 100 -9.69 -35.29 -5.67
N SER A 101 -8.68 -35.99 -6.18
CA SER A 101 -8.64 -36.54 -7.54
C SER A 101 -8.75 -38.06 -7.50
N ALA A 102 -8.66 -38.71 -8.63
CA ALA A 102 -8.63 -40.18 -8.69
C ALA A 102 -7.43 -40.80 -7.96
N THR A 103 -6.32 -40.07 -7.84
CA THR A 103 -5.02 -40.58 -7.37
C THR A 103 -4.49 -39.88 -6.13
N SER A 104 -5.07 -38.75 -5.71
CA SER A 104 -4.53 -37.92 -4.63
C SER A 104 -5.64 -37.23 -3.84
N THR A 105 -5.36 -36.95 -2.58
CA THR A 105 -6.25 -36.17 -1.68
C THR A 105 -5.41 -35.13 -0.96
N LEU A 106 -5.87 -33.88 -1.03
CA LEU A 106 -5.42 -32.80 -0.16
C LEU A 106 -6.45 -32.60 0.94
N SER A 107 -5.99 -32.42 2.17
CA SER A 107 -6.82 -32.14 3.34
C SER A 107 -6.25 -30.92 4.05
N PHE A 108 -7.09 -29.93 4.33
CA PHE A 108 -6.74 -28.75 5.09
C PHE A 108 -7.54 -28.73 6.38
N GLU A 109 -6.83 -28.64 7.49
CA GLU A 109 -7.40 -28.72 8.83
C GLU A 109 -7.63 -27.33 9.45
N ASP A 110 -8.53 -27.27 10.43
CA ASP A 110 -8.81 -26.04 11.19
C ASP A 110 -9.17 -24.82 10.31
N VAL A 111 -9.96 -25.06 9.27
CA VAL A 111 -10.45 -24.01 8.36
C VAL A 111 -11.63 -23.30 9.00
N LEU A 112 -11.52 -21.97 9.19
CA LEU A 112 -12.56 -21.12 9.74
C LEU A 112 -13.33 -20.39 8.62
N ILE A 113 -14.53 -19.92 8.93
CA ILE A 113 -15.31 -19.06 8.03
C ILE A 113 -15.53 -17.73 8.73
N GLY A 114 -14.98 -16.66 8.17
CA GLY A 114 -14.98 -15.32 8.77
C GLY A 114 -14.74 -14.22 7.75
N ASP A 115 -14.19 -13.10 8.18
CA ASP A 115 -13.86 -12.00 7.29
C ASP A 115 -12.37 -12.01 6.92
N VAL A 116 -12.10 -12.07 5.62
CA VAL A 116 -10.73 -12.07 5.07
C VAL A 116 -10.38 -10.68 4.56
N TRP A 117 -9.25 -10.15 5.02
CA TRP A 117 -8.78 -8.82 4.66
C TRP A 117 -7.38 -8.87 4.04
N LEU A 118 -7.23 -8.24 2.87
CA LEU A 118 -5.93 -8.06 2.24
C LEU A 118 -5.26 -6.80 2.80
N CYS A 119 -4.05 -6.94 3.36
CA CYS A 119 -3.26 -5.85 3.94
C CYS A 119 -2.00 -5.65 3.11
N GLY A 120 -2.05 -4.70 2.17
CA GLY A 120 -1.00 -4.44 1.20
C GLY A 120 -0.33 -3.08 1.37
N GLY A 121 0.73 -2.85 0.60
CA GLY A 121 1.47 -1.60 0.56
C GLY A 121 2.96 -1.73 0.81
N GLN A 122 3.55 -0.76 1.50
CA GLN A 122 4.99 -0.73 1.73
C GLN A 122 5.39 -0.93 3.21
N SER A 123 6.58 -0.49 3.58
CA SER A 123 7.21 -0.74 4.87
C SER A 123 6.33 -0.45 6.10
N ASN A 124 5.49 0.58 6.06
CA ASN A 124 4.61 0.90 7.18
C ASN A 124 3.46 -0.12 7.35
N MET A 125 3.02 -0.82 6.28
CA MET A 125 2.16 -1.99 6.38
C MET A 125 2.96 -3.25 6.71
N GLU A 126 4.16 -3.42 6.15
CA GLU A 126 5.04 -4.56 6.43
C GLU A 126 5.55 -4.57 7.88
N TRP A 127 5.56 -3.42 8.57
CA TRP A 127 6.10 -3.23 9.91
C TRP A 127 5.49 -4.21 10.90
N ARG A 128 6.30 -5.16 11.36
CA ARG A 128 5.86 -6.27 12.21
C ARG A 128 5.45 -5.80 13.60
N LEU A 129 4.51 -6.49 14.22
CA LEU A 129 4.05 -6.17 15.58
C LEU A 129 5.22 -6.14 16.58
N ARG A 130 6.18 -7.05 16.47
CA ARG A 130 7.38 -7.07 17.33
C ARG A 130 8.23 -5.81 17.28
N SER A 131 8.09 -5.01 16.23
CA SER A 131 8.82 -3.76 16.03
C SER A 131 7.96 -2.52 16.33
N THR A 132 6.74 -2.71 16.81
CA THR A 132 5.87 -1.60 17.22
C THR A 132 6.22 -1.15 18.63
N ARG A 133 5.76 0.05 18.99
CA ARG A 133 6.01 0.63 20.32
C ARG A 133 5.44 -0.20 21.46
N ASP A 134 4.27 -0.79 21.24
CA ASP A 134 3.49 -1.48 22.28
C ASP A 134 3.66 -3.01 22.23
N ALA A 135 4.70 -3.50 21.55
CA ALA A 135 4.96 -4.93 21.31
C ALA A 135 5.14 -5.73 22.59
N ASP A 136 5.77 -5.14 23.60
CA ASP A 136 6.07 -5.72 24.91
C ASP A 136 4.81 -6.05 25.73
N VAL A 137 3.72 -5.32 25.50
CA VAL A 137 2.41 -5.54 26.14
C VAL A 137 1.49 -6.38 25.25
N GLU A 138 1.46 -6.10 23.96
CA GLU A 138 0.52 -6.71 23.03
C GLU A 138 0.85 -8.19 22.74
N ILE A 139 2.13 -8.50 22.49
CA ILE A 139 2.51 -9.87 22.12
C ILE A 139 2.21 -10.87 23.24
N PRO A 140 2.60 -10.66 24.51
CA PRO A 140 2.32 -11.59 25.58
C PRO A 140 0.82 -11.82 25.85
N SER A 141 -0.01 -10.83 25.51
CA SER A 141 -1.46 -10.90 25.72
C SER A 141 -2.25 -11.39 24.49
N ALA A 142 -1.59 -11.60 23.36
CA ALA A 142 -2.23 -11.92 22.08
C ALA A 142 -2.60 -13.40 21.96
N ASN A 143 -3.69 -13.79 22.60
CA ASN A 143 -4.28 -15.12 22.46
C ASN A 143 -5.70 -15.00 21.87
N TYR A 144 -5.77 -14.88 20.53
CA TYR A 144 -7.02 -14.75 19.78
C TYR A 144 -7.16 -15.89 18.77
N PRO A 145 -7.64 -17.06 19.17
CA PRO A 145 -7.73 -18.23 18.27
C PRO A 145 -8.63 -18.01 17.05
N GLY A 146 -9.50 -17.01 17.05
CA GLY A 146 -10.28 -16.59 15.89
C GLY A 146 -9.52 -15.71 14.90
N ILE A 147 -8.34 -15.18 15.24
CA ILE A 147 -7.53 -14.39 14.32
C ILE A 147 -6.48 -15.29 13.69
N ARG A 148 -6.38 -15.23 12.36
CA ARG A 148 -5.39 -15.93 11.56
C ARG A 148 -4.68 -14.96 10.65
N PHE A 149 -3.42 -15.20 10.36
CA PHE A 149 -2.69 -14.39 9.40
C PHE A 149 -1.75 -15.23 8.54
N ILE A 150 -1.55 -14.74 7.32
CA ILE A 150 -0.54 -15.26 6.40
C ILE A 150 0.31 -14.11 5.90
N ARG A 151 1.62 -14.32 5.77
CA ARG A 151 2.53 -13.36 5.17
C ARG A 151 2.99 -13.89 3.82
N ILE A 152 2.79 -13.09 2.79
CA ILE A 152 3.34 -13.36 1.47
C ILE A 152 4.75 -12.76 1.44
N LYS A 153 5.75 -13.61 1.15
CA LYS A 153 7.15 -13.20 1.06
C LYS A 153 7.32 -12.07 0.05
N PRO A 154 7.98 -10.95 0.41
CA PRO A 154 8.24 -9.86 -0.51
C PRO A 154 9.06 -10.30 -1.72
N GLU A 155 8.48 -10.20 -2.90
CA GLU A 155 9.09 -10.55 -4.16
C GLU A 155 8.50 -9.74 -5.31
N GLY A 156 9.26 -9.60 -6.41
CA GLY A 156 8.78 -8.96 -7.64
C GLY A 156 9.30 -9.70 -8.86
N THR A 157 8.41 -9.93 -9.82
CA THR A 157 8.70 -10.65 -11.07
C THR A 157 8.15 -9.90 -12.27
N PRO A 158 8.82 -9.97 -13.43
CA PRO A 158 8.30 -9.34 -14.65
C PRO A 158 6.94 -9.92 -15.08
N GLU A 159 6.76 -11.22 -14.91
CA GLU A 159 5.55 -11.93 -15.30
C GLU A 159 4.70 -12.34 -14.09
N PRO A 160 3.37 -12.39 -14.24
CA PRO A 160 2.47 -12.89 -13.22
C PRO A 160 2.80 -14.31 -12.78
N ARG A 161 2.79 -14.55 -11.47
CA ARG A 161 2.92 -15.89 -10.90
C ARG A 161 1.56 -16.48 -10.54
N ASP A 162 1.50 -17.80 -10.59
CA ASP A 162 0.32 -18.58 -10.20
C ASP A 162 0.33 -18.94 -8.71
N ASN A 163 1.49 -18.87 -8.07
CA ASN A 163 1.68 -19.18 -6.65
C ASN A 163 2.86 -18.38 -6.08
N PHE A 164 2.88 -18.19 -4.78
CA PHE A 164 4.01 -17.64 -4.06
C PHE A 164 4.72 -18.74 -3.25
N PRO A 165 6.04 -18.59 -2.94
CA PRO A 165 6.77 -19.58 -2.16
C PRO A 165 6.27 -19.64 -0.71
N ALA A 166 6.29 -20.85 -0.13
CA ALA A 166 6.14 -21.05 1.32
C ALA A 166 7.52 -21.42 1.88
N GLU A 167 8.10 -20.51 2.67
CA GLU A 167 9.42 -20.68 3.27
C GLU A 167 9.40 -20.21 4.72
N ASN A 168 9.84 -21.06 5.64
CA ASN A 168 9.77 -20.81 7.08
C ASN A 168 8.31 -20.52 7.52
N SER A 169 8.02 -19.34 8.06
CA SER A 169 6.67 -18.90 8.44
C SER A 169 5.96 -18.09 7.34
N ASP A 170 6.66 -17.73 6.26
CA ASP A 170 6.06 -17.01 5.13
C ASP A 170 5.33 -17.99 4.21
N GLY A 171 4.17 -17.59 3.71
CA GLY A 171 3.36 -18.42 2.81
C GLY A 171 2.54 -19.50 3.49
N THR A 172 2.43 -19.50 4.84
CA THR A 172 1.58 -20.37 5.61
C THR A 172 0.69 -19.59 6.58
N TRP A 173 -0.53 -20.07 6.81
CA TRP A 173 -1.42 -19.48 7.80
C TRP A 173 -0.99 -19.80 9.21
N LEU A 174 -0.97 -18.79 10.07
CA LEU A 174 -0.62 -18.90 11.48
C LEU A 174 -1.78 -18.44 12.35
N ARG A 175 -1.94 -19.08 13.51
CA ARG A 175 -2.85 -18.65 14.57
C ARG A 175 -2.27 -17.45 15.30
N CYS A 176 -3.12 -16.56 15.80
CA CYS A 176 -2.70 -15.46 16.67
C CYS A 176 -2.42 -15.99 18.09
N THR A 177 -1.16 -16.26 18.36
CA THR A 177 -0.65 -16.64 19.69
C THR A 177 0.57 -15.75 20.04
N PRO A 178 0.97 -15.68 21.32
CA PRO A 178 2.19 -14.92 21.70
C PRO A 178 3.43 -15.33 20.92
N GLU A 179 3.56 -16.59 20.50
CA GLU A 179 4.73 -17.11 19.80
C GLU A 179 4.75 -16.68 18.31
N THR A 180 3.60 -16.48 17.69
CA THR A 180 3.49 -16.27 16.24
C THR A 180 3.21 -14.83 15.86
N ILE A 181 2.37 -14.12 16.64
CA ILE A 181 1.79 -12.84 16.22
C ILE A 181 2.82 -11.72 16.05
N GLY A 182 3.98 -11.84 16.68
CA GLY A 182 5.06 -10.89 16.51
C GLY A 182 5.50 -10.67 15.06
N ASP A 183 5.21 -11.64 14.17
CA ASP A 183 5.53 -11.56 12.74
C ASP A 183 4.41 -10.96 11.89
N CYS A 184 3.21 -10.82 12.41
CA CYS A 184 2.11 -10.14 11.73
C CYS A 184 2.41 -8.64 11.55
N SER A 185 1.83 -8.02 10.52
CA SER A 185 1.79 -6.56 10.42
C SER A 185 1.16 -5.95 11.68
N GLY A 186 1.83 -4.97 12.28
CA GLY A 186 1.27 -4.28 13.46
C GLY A 186 -0.04 -3.56 13.15
N VAL A 187 -0.16 -2.93 11.97
CA VAL A 187 -1.42 -2.29 11.54
C VAL A 187 -2.51 -3.34 11.35
N ALA A 188 -2.21 -4.43 10.64
CA ALA A 188 -3.17 -5.50 10.40
C ALA A 188 -3.61 -6.19 11.70
N TYR A 189 -2.70 -6.39 12.64
CA TYR A 189 -3.02 -6.97 13.96
C TYR A 189 -4.02 -6.10 14.73
N PHE A 190 -3.72 -4.80 14.94
CA PHE A 190 -4.62 -3.92 15.68
C PHE A 190 -5.98 -3.75 14.98
N PHE A 191 -5.97 -3.73 13.65
CA PHE A 191 -7.19 -3.74 12.84
C PHE A 191 -8.01 -5.03 13.08
N GLY A 192 -7.41 -6.18 12.89
CA GLY A 192 -8.07 -7.48 13.03
C GLY A 192 -8.54 -7.75 14.46
N GLN A 193 -7.73 -7.39 15.47
CA GLN A 193 -8.09 -7.52 16.88
C GLN A 193 -9.35 -6.69 17.21
N ARG A 194 -9.43 -5.45 16.74
CA ARG A 194 -10.61 -4.60 16.97
C ARG A 194 -11.85 -5.15 16.28
N LEU A 195 -11.73 -5.63 15.04
CA LEU A 195 -12.84 -6.26 14.33
C LEU A 195 -13.31 -7.53 15.03
N HIS A 196 -12.40 -8.44 15.34
CA HIS A 196 -12.69 -9.70 16.02
C HIS A 196 -13.44 -9.47 17.34
N ARG A 197 -12.92 -8.57 18.19
CA ARG A 197 -13.54 -8.24 19.48
C ARG A 197 -14.92 -7.57 19.36
N ARG A 198 -15.19 -6.86 18.26
CA ARG A 198 -16.46 -6.12 18.08
C ARG A 198 -17.52 -6.95 17.38
N LEU A 199 -17.12 -7.79 16.42
CA LEU A 199 -18.02 -8.57 15.58
C LEU A 199 -18.20 -10.00 16.08
N ASP A 200 -17.28 -10.49 16.90
CA ASP A 200 -17.20 -11.88 17.36
C ASP A 200 -17.15 -12.89 16.21
N VAL A 201 -16.36 -12.59 15.18
CA VAL A 201 -16.16 -13.43 13.99
C VAL A 201 -14.69 -13.74 13.78
N PRO A 202 -14.34 -14.87 13.15
CA PRO A 202 -12.97 -15.13 12.71
C PRO A 202 -12.49 -14.05 11.72
N ILE A 203 -11.20 -13.68 11.85
CA ILE A 203 -10.56 -12.69 10.97
C ILE A 203 -9.32 -13.32 10.34
N GLY A 204 -9.29 -13.32 9.01
CA GLY A 204 -8.13 -13.72 8.21
C GLY A 204 -7.40 -12.49 7.68
N LEU A 205 -6.11 -12.36 8.00
CA LEU A 205 -5.27 -11.23 7.59
C LEU A 205 -4.22 -11.71 6.57
N VAL A 206 -4.38 -11.31 5.31
CA VAL A 206 -3.43 -11.61 4.24
C VAL A 206 -2.46 -10.44 4.10
N ASN A 207 -1.23 -10.60 4.62
CA ASN A 207 -0.21 -9.55 4.59
C ASN A 207 0.62 -9.65 3.30
N ALA A 208 0.40 -8.73 2.36
CA ALA A 208 1.10 -8.62 1.08
C ALA A 208 1.72 -7.23 0.94
N ALA A 209 2.76 -6.94 1.73
CA ALA A 209 3.41 -5.64 1.78
C ALA A 209 4.93 -5.76 1.61
N TRP A 210 5.55 -4.77 0.97
CA TRP A 210 6.99 -4.74 0.74
C TRP A 210 7.57 -3.33 0.84
N GLY A 211 8.48 -3.11 1.80
CA GLY A 211 9.13 -1.83 2.05
C GLY A 211 9.88 -1.28 0.83
N GLY A 212 9.81 0.04 0.66
CA GLY A 212 10.46 0.74 -0.46
C GLY A 212 9.78 0.56 -1.82
N THR A 213 8.56 0.02 -1.86
CA THR A 213 7.74 0.01 -3.08
C THR A 213 7.08 1.36 -3.33
N MET A 214 6.67 1.59 -4.57
CA MET A 214 5.85 2.71 -5.03
C MET A 214 4.50 2.18 -5.52
N ALA A 215 3.50 3.05 -5.69
CA ALA A 215 2.20 2.66 -6.23
C ALA A 215 2.31 1.96 -7.60
N GLN A 216 3.27 2.39 -8.43
CA GLN A 216 3.60 1.81 -9.75
C GLN A 216 3.96 0.32 -9.71
N HIS A 217 4.32 -0.20 -8.54
CA HIS A 217 4.65 -1.62 -8.36
C HIS A 217 3.41 -2.50 -8.10
N TRP A 218 2.26 -1.89 -7.77
CA TRP A 218 1.05 -2.55 -7.32
C TRP A 218 -0.12 -2.47 -8.31
N VAL A 219 0.13 -2.01 -9.52
CA VAL A 219 -0.80 -1.99 -10.66
C VAL A 219 -0.31 -2.90 -11.78
N THR A 220 -1.20 -3.30 -12.68
CA THR A 220 -0.82 -4.14 -13.83
C THR A 220 0.07 -3.37 -14.80
N ARG A 221 0.92 -4.09 -15.55
CA ARG A 221 1.73 -3.49 -16.61
C ARG A 221 0.86 -2.78 -17.64
N GLN A 222 -0.26 -3.38 -18.01
CA GLN A 222 -1.22 -2.80 -18.95
C GLN A 222 -1.79 -1.47 -18.44
N THR A 223 -2.14 -1.40 -17.16
CA THR A 223 -2.60 -0.15 -16.54
C THR A 223 -1.51 0.90 -16.58
N LEU A 224 -0.26 0.58 -16.19
CA LEU A 224 0.85 1.54 -16.24
C LEU A 224 1.07 2.12 -17.64
N GLU A 225 1.00 1.30 -18.67
CA GLU A 225 1.14 1.72 -20.07
C GLU A 225 0.02 2.64 -20.53
N SER A 226 -1.15 2.55 -19.93
CA SER A 226 -2.30 3.41 -20.22
C SER A 226 -2.25 4.78 -19.53
N LEU A 227 -1.39 4.96 -18.52
CA LEU A 227 -1.30 6.17 -17.70
C LEU A 227 -0.23 7.13 -18.22
N PRO A 228 -0.60 8.34 -18.74
CA PRO A 228 0.36 9.28 -19.28
C PRO A 228 1.47 9.69 -18.30
N ALA A 229 1.13 9.90 -17.02
CA ALA A 229 2.09 10.27 -16.00
C ALA A 229 3.08 9.15 -15.63
N ALA A 230 2.76 7.88 -15.92
CA ALA A 230 3.64 6.75 -15.67
C ALA A 230 4.62 6.48 -16.82
N LYS A 231 4.41 7.06 -18.00
CA LYS A 231 5.23 6.82 -19.18
C LYS A 231 6.72 7.13 -18.97
N PRO A 232 7.13 8.30 -18.43
CA PRO A 232 8.55 8.58 -18.19
C PRO A 232 9.20 7.56 -17.24
N TYR A 233 8.47 7.12 -16.22
CA TYR A 233 8.93 6.08 -15.29
C TYR A 233 9.18 4.74 -15.99
N LEU A 234 8.28 4.33 -16.90
CA LEU A 234 8.45 3.11 -17.68
C LEU A 234 9.62 3.20 -18.66
N GLU A 235 9.76 4.31 -19.36
CA GLU A 235 10.86 4.56 -20.30
C GLU A 235 12.22 4.50 -19.59
N GLU A 236 12.34 5.13 -18.41
CA GLU A 236 13.54 5.07 -17.58
C GLU A 236 13.86 3.63 -17.14
N TYR A 237 12.85 2.89 -16.69
CA TYR A 237 13.01 1.47 -16.32
C TYR A 237 13.52 0.62 -17.49
N GLU A 238 12.91 0.76 -18.66
CA GLU A 238 13.30 0.02 -19.86
C GLU A 238 14.71 0.41 -20.34
N GLN A 239 15.06 1.67 -20.25
CA GLN A 239 16.43 2.13 -20.55
C GLN A 239 17.45 1.48 -19.61
N LYS A 240 17.17 1.42 -18.32
CA LYS A 240 18.03 0.72 -17.34
C LYS A 240 18.19 -0.75 -17.65
N CYS A 241 17.11 -1.44 -18.05
CA CYS A 241 17.15 -2.83 -18.45
C CYS A 241 18.00 -3.05 -19.70
N ARG A 242 17.83 -2.22 -20.74
CA ARG A 242 18.65 -2.28 -21.96
C ARG A 242 20.12 -2.02 -21.65
N ALA A 243 20.45 -0.97 -20.91
CA ALA A 243 21.83 -0.65 -20.54
C ALA A 243 22.49 -1.77 -19.72
N TRP A 244 21.74 -2.46 -18.89
CA TRP A 244 22.26 -3.59 -18.11
C TRP A 244 22.59 -4.78 -19.02
N ILE A 245 21.73 -5.11 -19.99
CA ILE A 245 21.96 -6.18 -20.98
C ILE A 245 23.14 -5.84 -21.87
N GLU A 246 23.17 -4.65 -22.46
CA GLU A 246 24.26 -4.15 -23.31
C GLU A 246 25.60 -4.08 -22.57
N GLY A 247 25.55 -3.79 -21.27
CA GLY A 247 26.71 -3.80 -20.38
C GLY A 247 27.21 -5.20 -19.98
N GLY A 248 26.73 -6.29 -20.62
CA GLY A 248 27.16 -7.67 -20.37
C GLY A 248 26.40 -8.38 -19.24
N GLY A 249 25.21 -7.90 -18.87
CA GLY A 249 24.34 -8.54 -17.90
C GLY A 249 25.00 -8.68 -16.52
N GLU A 250 24.79 -9.81 -15.86
CA GLU A 250 25.28 -10.09 -14.51
C GLU A 250 26.83 -10.14 -14.44
N GLU A 251 27.47 -10.74 -15.44
CA GLU A 251 28.94 -10.79 -15.52
C GLU A 251 29.53 -9.39 -15.69
N GLY A 252 28.97 -8.58 -16.60
CA GLY A 252 29.38 -7.19 -16.80
C GLY A 252 29.16 -6.32 -15.56
N ALA A 253 28.03 -6.51 -14.88
CA ALA A 253 27.72 -5.80 -13.65
C ALA A 253 28.71 -6.13 -12.51
N THR A 254 29.05 -7.41 -12.35
CA THR A 254 30.06 -7.88 -11.39
C THR A 254 31.43 -7.28 -11.66
N LYS A 255 31.85 -7.26 -12.93
CA LYS A 255 33.14 -6.65 -13.35
C LYS A 255 33.16 -5.14 -13.08
N ARG A 256 32.05 -4.42 -13.40
CA ARG A 256 31.94 -2.98 -13.11
C ARG A 256 31.99 -2.69 -11.62
N PHE A 257 31.23 -3.45 -10.81
CA PHE A 257 31.26 -3.28 -9.35
C PHE A 257 32.65 -3.45 -8.78
N ALA A 258 33.37 -4.52 -9.16
CA ALA A 258 34.74 -4.77 -8.69
C ALA A 258 35.72 -3.65 -9.10
N ALA A 259 35.59 -3.14 -10.33
CA ALA A 259 36.43 -2.03 -10.82
C ALA A 259 36.15 -0.72 -10.05
N ASP A 260 34.87 -0.38 -9.83
CA ASP A 260 34.47 0.85 -9.12
C ASP A 260 34.83 0.76 -7.65
N GLN A 261 34.66 -0.42 -7.03
CA GLN A 261 35.09 -0.64 -5.65
C GLN A 261 36.60 -0.47 -5.49
N LYS A 262 37.41 -1.04 -6.38
CA LYS A 262 38.88 -0.91 -6.36
C LYS A 262 39.29 0.57 -6.52
N LYS A 263 38.64 1.31 -7.42
CA LYS A 263 38.87 2.75 -7.62
C LYS A 263 38.53 3.55 -6.36
N TRP A 264 37.38 3.28 -5.75
CA TRP A 264 36.98 3.95 -4.52
C TRP A 264 37.93 3.63 -3.34
N GLU A 265 38.34 2.40 -3.16
CA GLU A 265 39.29 1.96 -2.14
C GLU A 265 40.65 2.64 -2.26
N ALA A 266 41.13 2.84 -3.50
CA ALA A 266 42.36 3.59 -3.76
C ALA A 266 42.24 5.06 -3.32
N LEU A 267 41.13 5.70 -3.62
CA LEU A 267 40.86 7.08 -3.20
C LEU A 267 40.69 7.20 -1.69
N ALA A 268 39.99 6.25 -1.07
CA ALA A 268 39.78 6.21 0.37
C ALA A 268 41.10 6.00 1.14
N ARG A 269 42.00 5.18 0.61
CA ARG A 269 43.36 5.01 1.19
C ARG A 269 44.12 6.33 1.19
N VAL A 270 44.15 7.05 0.08
CA VAL A 270 44.83 8.33 -0.03
C VAL A 270 44.25 9.38 0.94
N ALA A 271 42.92 9.42 1.06
CA ALA A 271 42.24 10.32 2.00
C ALA A 271 42.64 10.02 3.46
N ARG A 272 42.62 8.74 3.85
CA ARG A 272 43.03 8.31 5.21
C ARG A 272 44.50 8.61 5.50
N GLU A 273 45.39 8.41 4.53
CA GLU A 273 46.83 8.77 4.68
C GLU A 273 47.02 10.28 4.95
N LYS A 274 46.06 11.11 4.44
CA LYS A 274 46.06 12.58 4.68
C LYS A 274 45.24 12.99 5.91
N GLY A 275 44.64 12.06 6.65
CA GLY A 275 43.74 12.35 7.78
C GLY A 275 42.39 12.93 7.36
N GLU A 276 42.01 12.76 6.11
CA GLU A 276 40.73 13.21 5.54
C GLU A 276 39.64 12.12 5.68
N LYS A 277 38.38 12.52 5.58
CA LYS A 277 37.26 11.56 5.54
C LYS A 277 37.27 10.75 4.23
N ASP A 278 36.79 9.52 4.30
CA ASP A 278 36.60 8.69 3.12
C ASP A 278 35.79 9.46 2.05
N PRO A 279 36.12 9.32 0.76
CA PRO A 279 35.41 9.99 -0.31
C PRO A 279 33.94 9.51 -0.36
N SER A 280 33.04 10.43 -0.70
CA SER A 280 31.64 10.08 -0.98
C SER A 280 31.53 9.15 -2.18
N GLY A 281 30.40 8.45 -2.34
CA GLY A 281 30.15 7.64 -3.52
C GLY A 281 30.76 6.22 -3.44
N LYS A 282 30.89 5.64 -2.24
CA LYS A 282 31.22 4.22 -2.08
C LYS A 282 30.26 3.38 -2.93
N PRO A 283 30.76 2.48 -3.81
CA PRO A 283 29.92 1.64 -4.64
C PRO A 283 28.93 0.82 -3.80
N ASN A 284 27.65 0.95 -4.13
CA ASN A 284 26.59 0.18 -3.49
C ASN A 284 26.30 -1.06 -4.34
N PRO A 285 26.52 -2.30 -3.84
CA PRO A 285 26.24 -3.51 -4.60
C PRO A 285 24.85 -3.56 -5.22
N LYS A 286 23.86 -2.97 -4.54
CA LYS A 286 22.46 -2.93 -5.02
C LYS A 286 22.29 -2.16 -6.33
N SER A 287 23.18 -1.22 -6.64
CA SER A 287 23.13 -0.45 -7.91
C SER A 287 23.60 -1.26 -9.11
N TYR A 288 24.15 -2.44 -8.91
CA TYR A 288 24.63 -3.34 -9.96
C TYR A 288 23.76 -4.57 -10.14
N LEU A 289 22.67 -4.70 -9.38
CA LEU A 289 21.71 -5.80 -9.54
C LEU A 289 20.94 -5.67 -10.85
N ASN A 290 20.40 -6.81 -11.30
CA ASN A 290 19.53 -6.84 -12.47
C ASN A 290 18.31 -5.94 -12.25
N PRO A 291 18.14 -4.88 -13.05
CA PRO A 291 17.02 -3.97 -12.92
C PRO A 291 15.66 -4.60 -13.24
N ALA A 292 15.64 -5.76 -13.91
CA ALA A 292 14.43 -6.52 -14.19
C ALA A 292 14.01 -7.44 -13.02
N GLN A 293 14.57 -7.24 -11.82
CA GLN A 293 14.24 -8.02 -10.63
C GLN A 293 13.88 -7.11 -9.44
N GLY A 294 13.08 -7.62 -8.55
CA GLY A 294 12.75 -6.95 -7.31
C GLY A 294 11.62 -5.91 -7.44
N ARG A 295 11.89 -4.66 -7.04
CA ARG A 295 10.90 -3.57 -7.07
C ARG A 295 10.81 -2.95 -8.47
N ILE A 296 10.22 -3.68 -9.39
CA ILE A 296 10.03 -3.31 -10.79
C ILE A 296 8.58 -2.90 -11.06
N PRO A 297 8.27 -2.21 -12.17
CA PRO A 297 6.90 -1.93 -12.58
C PRO A 297 6.04 -3.19 -12.59
N ALA A 298 4.90 -3.19 -11.90
CA ALA A 298 4.00 -4.33 -11.68
C ALA A 298 4.62 -5.55 -10.96
N GLY A 299 5.92 -5.57 -10.65
CA GLY A 299 6.60 -6.75 -10.13
C GLY A 299 6.04 -7.32 -8.83
N PRO A 300 5.88 -6.51 -7.76
CA PRO A 300 5.20 -6.93 -6.54
C PRO A 300 3.75 -7.38 -6.77
N LEU A 301 3.00 -6.72 -7.65
CA LEU A 301 1.67 -7.21 -8.05
C LEU A 301 1.76 -8.62 -8.63
N ASN A 302 2.66 -8.83 -9.59
CA ASN A 302 2.83 -10.12 -10.29
C ASN A 302 3.22 -11.26 -9.35
N ALA A 303 4.08 -11.00 -8.37
CA ALA A 303 4.60 -12.02 -7.47
C ALA A 303 3.73 -12.24 -6.21
N MET A 304 3.04 -11.21 -5.72
CA MET A 304 2.40 -11.24 -4.41
C MET A 304 0.86 -11.15 -4.47
N ILE A 305 0.30 -10.46 -5.48
CA ILE A 305 -1.15 -10.28 -5.60
C ILE A 305 -1.75 -11.21 -6.64
N MET A 306 -1.11 -11.38 -7.80
CA MET A 306 -1.61 -12.26 -8.85
C MET A 306 -1.82 -13.72 -8.38
N PRO A 307 -0.96 -14.29 -7.53
CA PRO A 307 -1.18 -15.64 -7.00
C PRO A 307 -2.47 -15.83 -6.19
N ILE A 308 -3.00 -14.75 -5.64
CA ILE A 308 -4.24 -14.75 -4.85
C ILE A 308 -5.42 -14.08 -5.56
N ALA A 309 -5.25 -13.72 -6.83
CA ALA A 309 -6.30 -13.09 -7.62
C ALA A 309 -7.56 -13.97 -7.70
N GLY A 310 -8.70 -13.38 -7.40
CA GLY A 310 -9.99 -14.09 -7.33
C GLY A 310 -10.29 -14.76 -5.99
N LEU A 311 -9.44 -14.62 -4.98
CA LEU A 311 -9.79 -14.98 -3.60
C LEU A 311 -10.99 -14.13 -3.15
N SER A 312 -11.97 -14.77 -2.51
CA SER A 312 -13.06 -14.04 -1.89
C SER A 312 -12.56 -13.36 -0.63
N ILE A 313 -12.68 -12.02 -0.58
CA ILE A 313 -12.23 -11.21 0.54
C ILE A 313 -13.29 -10.18 0.93
N ARG A 314 -13.32 -9.74 2.19
CA ARG A 314 -14.22 -8.69 2.68
C ARG A 314 -13.80 -7.31 2.18
N GLY A 315 -12.51 -7.04 2.12
CA GLY A 315 -11.96 -5.77 1.70
C GLY A 315 -10.43 -5.74 1.73
N ALA A 316 -9.87 -4.59 1.39
CA ALA A 316 -8.43 -4.37 1.40
C ALA A 316 -8.06 -3.14 2.24
N LEU A 317 -6.89 -3.20 2.89
CA LEU A 317 -6.19 -2.06 3.47
C LEU A 317 -4.90 -1.82 2.67
N PHE A 318 -4.61 -0.56 2.36
CA PHE A 318 -3.42 -0.20 1.59
C PHE A 318 -2.67 0.98 2.20
N TYR A 319 -1.45 0.71 2.70
CA TYR A 319 -0.59 1.73 3.30
C TYR A 319 0.62 1.97 2.41
N GLN A 320 0.51 2.99 1.56
CA GLN A 320 1.45 3.25 0.48
C GLN A 320 1.56 4.75 0.20
N GLY A 321 2.77 5.24 -0.05
CA GLY A 321 2.98 6.60 -0.54
C GLY A 321 4.31 7.20 -0.12
N GLU A 322 4.98 6.70 0.91
CA GLU A 322 6.21 7.28 1.44
C GLU A 322 7.31 7.31 0.38
N ASN A 323 7.50 6.22 -0.36
CA ASN A 323 8.50 6.18 -1.43
C ASN A 323 8.11 7.03 -2.65
N ASN A 324 6.82 7.35 -2.80
CA ASN A 324 6.33 8.28 -3.82
C ASN A 324 6.52 9.76 -3.42
N SER A 325 7.02 10.06 -2.23
CA SER A 325 7.30 11.44 -1.80
C SER A 325 8.71 11.93 -2.16
N PHE A 326 9.57 11.06 -2.70
CA PHE A 326 10.94 11.42 -3.07
C PHE A 326 11.03 11.82 -4.54
N GLY A 327 11.77 12.90 -4.80
CA GLY A 327 11.94 13.42 -6.16
C GLY A 327 10.60 13.66 -6.87
N ASP A 328 10.53 13.33 -8.13
CA ASP A 328 9.34 13.51 -8.97
C ASP A 328 8.41 12.30 -9.01
N THR A 329 8.63 11.29 -8.17
CA THR A 329 7.81 10.06 -8.15
C THR A 329 6.37 10.29 -7.68
N TRP A 330 6.07 11.43 -7.07
CA TRP A 330 4.71 11.88 -6.76
C TRP A 330 3.88 12.25 -8.00
N ILE A 331 4.53 12.57 -9.12
CA ILE A 331 3.83 12.92 -10.36
C ILE A 331 3.01 11.73 -10.88
N PRO A 332 3.61 10.56 -11.16
CA PRO A 332 2.84 9.38 -11.54
C PRO A 332 1.91 8.86 -10.42
N PHE A 333 2.19 9.16 -9.15
CA PHE A 333 1.35 8.73 -8.03
C PHE A 333 -0.09 9.25 -8.13
N ARG A 334 -0.30 10.42 -8.71
CA ARG A 334 -1.64 11.00 -8.93
C ARG A 334 -2.56 10.09 -9.74
N GLU A 335 -2.00 9.32 -10.66
CA GLU A 335 -2.75 8.41 -11.52
C GLU A 335 -2.64 6.96 -11.03
N THR A 336 -1.45 6.56 -10.59
CA THR A 336 -1.20 5.16 -10.19
C THR A 336 -1.85 4.79 -8.87
N PHE A 337 -2.00 5.73 -7.92
CA PHE A 337 -2.63 5.41 -6.63
C PHE A 337 -4.12 5.04 -6.76
N PRO A 338 -4.98 5.83 -7.44
CA PRO A 338 -6.35 5.40 -7.70
C PRO A 338 -6.42 4.16 -8.62
N ALA A 339 -5.46 3.98 -9.53
CA ALA A 339 -5.41 2.81 -10.41
C ALA A 339 -5.17 1.50 -9.65
N VAL A 340 -4.45 1.51 -8.52
CA VAL A 340 -4.32 0.33 -7.64
C VAL A 340 -5.69 -0.18 -7.22
N ILE A 341 -6.60 0.72 -6.82
CA ILE A 341 -7.94 0.36 -6.37
C ILE A 341 -8.72 -0.32 -7.51
N ALA A 342 -8.68 0.30 -8.70
CA ALA A 342 -9.38 -0.21 -9.87
C ALA A 342 -8.84 -1.58 -10.31
N ASP A 343 -7.52 -1.76 -10.35
CA ASP A 343 -6.90 -3.03 -10.72
C ASP A 343 -7.20 -4.13 -9.70
N TRP A 344 -7.09 -3.83 -8.40
CA TRP A 344 -7.37 -4.84 -7.37
C TRP A 344 -8.85 -5.25 -7.37
N ARG A 345 -9.78 -4.31 -7.57
CA ARG A 345 -11.20 -4.63 -7.74
C ARG A 345 -11.43 -5.64 -8.87
N LYS A 346 -10.81 -5.43 -10.03
CA LYS A 346 -10.86 -6.36 -11.17
C LYS A 346 -10.24 -7.71 -10.82
N LEU A 347 -9.06 -7.72 -10.19
CA LEU A 347 -8.35 -8.95 -9.82
C LEU A 347 -9.14 -9.79 -8.83
N PHE A 348 -9.79 -9.16 -7.85
CA PHE A 348 -10.62 -9.84 -6.87
C PHE A 348 -12.08 -10.03 -7.33
N ARG A 349 -12.41 -9.61 -8.58
CA ARG A 349 -13.74 -9.76 -9.20
C ARG A 349 -14.86 -9.14 -8.37
N ASN A 350 -14.58 -8.02 -7.77
CA ASN A 350 -15.53 -7.27 -6.96
C ASN A 350 -15.32 -5.77 -7.21
N ASP A 351 -16.12 -5.19 -8.11
CA ASP A 351 -16.02 -3.78 -8.47
C ASP A 351 -16.36 -2.84 -7.29
N GLU A 352 -17.08 -3.36 -6.30
CA GLU A 352 -17.48 -2.66 -5.08
C GLU A 352 -16.59 -3.04 -3.87
N LEU A 353 -15.45 -3.69 -4.07
CA LEU A 353 -14.56 -4.11 -2.99
C LEU A 353 -14.22 -2.91 -2.08
N PRO A 354 -14.56 -2.97 -0.78
CA PRO A 354 -14.21 -1.93 0.18
C PRO A 354 -12.69 -1.77 0.27
N PHE A 355 -12.21 -0.52 0.21
CA PHE A 355 -10.78 -0.23 0.15
C PHE A 355 -10.38 0.87 1.14
N GLY A 356 -9.74 0.48 2.24
CA GLY A 356 -9.23 1.39 3.27
C GLY A 356 -7.82 1.86 2.92
N MET A 357 -7.69 3.13 2.56
CA MET A 357 -6.40 3.76 2.33
C MET A 357 -5.85 4.34 3.63
N ILE A 358 -4.59 4.07 3.94
CA ILE A 358 -3.92 4.70 5.07
C ILE A 358 -3.09 5.85 4.54
N GLN A 359 -3.44 7.07 4.97
CA GLN A 359 -2.70 8.28 4.63
C GLN A 359 -1.32 8.22 5.25
N ILE A 360 -0.26 8.51 4.47
CA ILE A 360 1.11 8.42 4.98
C ILE A 360 1.34 9.37 6.16
N ALA A 361 2.14 8.92 7.11
CA ALA A 361 2.60 9.73 8.24
C ALA A 361 3.55 10.83 7.77
N GLY A 362 3.77 11.82 8.64
CA GLY A 362 4.75 12.84 8.38
C GLY A 362 6.18 12.31 8.47
N TRP A 363 7.05 12.84 7.62
CA TRP A 363 8.48 12.59 7.69
C TRP A 363 9.26 13.77 7.10
N SER A 364 10.38 14.13 7.75
CA SER A 364 11.31 15.13 7.26
C SER A 364 12.74 14.80 7.67
N THR A 365 13.70 15.19 6.83
CA THR A 365 15.12 15.17 7.19
C THR A 365 15.52 16.32 8.12
N ARG A 366 14.69 17.35 8.22
CA ARG A 366 14.88 18.54 9.07
C ARG A 366 13.98 18.41 10.30
N ARG A 367 14.54 17.93 11.40
CA ARG A 367 13.81 17.68 12.65
C ARG A 367 13.29 18.94 13.33
N SER A 368 13.97 20.05 13.12
CA SER A 368 13.67 21.34 13.77
C SER A 368 12.59 22.17 13.09
N MET A 369 12.13 21.78 11.89
CA MET A 369 11.16 22.56 11.15
C MET A 369 9.77 21.97 11.21
N THR A 370 8.83 22.70 11.77
CA THR A 370 7.41 22.31 11.82
C THR A 370 6.72 22.46 10.46
N TYR A 371 7.23 23.33 9.60
CA TYR A 371 6.71 23.60 8.26
C TYR A 371 7.79 23.47 7.20
N ASP A 372 8.17 22.23 6.91
CA ASP A 372 9.15 21.88 5.90
C ASP A 372 8.49 21.19 4.71
N MET A 373 8.82 21.60 3.48
CA MET A 373 8.25 21.09 2.24
C MET A 373 9.30 20.60 1.24
N ASN A 374 10.46 20.19 1.74
CA ASN A 374 11.55 19.67 0.89
C ASN A 374 11.26 18.28 0.31
N HIS A 375 10.32 17.55 0.89
CA HIS A 375 9.79 16.29 0.37
C HIS A 375 8.33 16.50 -0.03
N HIS A 376 7.79 15.61 -0.86
CA HIS A 376 6.42 15.72 -1.35
C HIS A 376 5.40 14.92 -0.51
N THR A 377 5.67 14.68 0.78
CA THR A 377 4.77 13.91 1.66
C THR A 377 3.41 14.58 1.82
N ASN A 378 3.38 15.92 1.87
CA ASN A 378 2.15 16.72 1.88
C ASN A 378 1.34 16.56 0.59
N VAL A 379 2.01 16.54 -0.57
CA VAL A 379 1.38 16.33 -1.88
C VAL A 379 0.81 14.92 -1.99
N VAL A 380 1.57 13.92 -1.56
CA VAL A 380 1.12 12.52 -1.52
C VAL A 380 -0.14 12.38 -0.66
N ARG A 381 -0.17 13.00 0.54
CA ARG A 381 -1.37 13.01 1.39
C ARG A 381 -2.57 13.68 0.73
N GLU A 382 -2.35 14.76 -0.04
CA GLU A 382 -3.43 15.40 -0.80
C GLU A 382 -3.96 14.48 -1.93
N VAL A 383 -3.09 13.77 -2.63
CA VAL A 383 -3.51 12.78 -3.65
C VAL A 383 -4.35 11.67 -3.00
N GLN A 384 -3.92 11.15 -1.85
CA GLN A 384 -4.68 10.15 -1.11
C GLN A 384 -6.06 10.69 -0.70
N PHE A 385 -6.13 11.94 -0.22
CA PHE A 385 -7.39 12.59 0.13
C PHE A 385 -8.30 12.76 -1.08
N LYS A 386 -7.77 13.26 -2.21
CA LYS A 386 -8.55 13.42 -3.46
C LYS A 386 -9.06 12.08 -3.99
N THR A 387 -8.24 11.03 -3.91
CA THR A 387 -8.64 9.67 -4.30
C THR A 387 -9.82 9.19 -3.44
N TRP A 388 -9.77 9.36 -2.12
CA TRP A 388 -10.89 9.04 -1.25
C TRP A 388 -12.18 9.78 -1.65
N ARG A 389 -12.08 11.08 -1.92
CA ARG A 389 -13.25 11.91 -2.28
C ARG A 389 -13.86 11.57 -3.64
N SER A 390 -13.10 10.94 -4.53
CA SER A 390 -13.53 10.62 -5.91
C SER A 390 -13.80 9.15 -6.17
N THR A 391 -13.48 8.26 -5.22
CA THR A 391 -13.61 6.80 -5.41
C THR A 391 -14.62 6.22 -4.42
N PRO A 392 -15.77 5.71 -4.87
CA PRO A 392 -16.77 5.12 -3.97
C PRO A 392 -16.24 3.88 -3.25
N ASN A 393 -16.88 3.52 -2.13
CA ASN A 393 -16.53 2.38 -1.28
C ASN A 393 -15.07 2.40 -0.81
N THR A 394 -14.55 3.59 -0.49
CA THR A 394 -13.21 3.76 0.07
C THR A 394 -13.26 4.49 1.40
N GLY A 395 -12.23 4.30 2.20
CA GLY A 395 -11.97 5.09 3.42
C GLY A 395 -10.56 5.63 3.43
N LEU A 396 -10.34 6.77 4.10
CA LEU A 396 -9.02 7.33 4.32
C LEU A 396 -8.73 7.46 5.81
N ILE A 397 -7.70 6.76 6.25
CA ILE A 397 -7.29 6.67 7.65
C ILE A 397 -6.11 7.62 7.89
N VAL A 398 -6.30 8.63 8.72
CA VAL A 398 -5.26 9.57 9.10
C VAL A 398 -4.22 8.89 10.00
N SER A 399 -2.94 9.16 9.74
CA SER A 399 -1.83 8.59 10.52
C SER A 399 -0.74 9.60 10.91
N PHE A 400 -0.83 10.86 10.52
CA PHE A 400 0.25 11.82 10.75
C PHE A 400 0.54 12.07 12.24
N ASP A 401 -0.45 12.00 13.10
CA ASP A 401 -0.35 12.13 14.56
C ASP A 401 0.21 10.89 15.27
N ALA A 402 0.34 9.78 14.55
CA ALA A 402 1.02 8.58 15.04
C ALA A 402 2.55 8.74 15.04
N ASN A 403 3.07 9.74 14.34
CA ASN A 403 4.49 10.05 14.30
C ASN A 403 4.84 11.04 15.42
N SER A 404 5.78 10.65 16.27
CA SER A 404 6.29 11.49 17.38
C SER A 404 7.66 12.08 17.10
N ASP A 405 8.27 11.70 15.97
CA ASP A 405 9.58 12.13 15.54
C ASP A 405 9.68 12.18 14.01
N SER A 406 10.85 12.49 13.49
CA SER A 406 11.11 12.55 12.05
C SER A 406 11.33 11.18 11.41
N ASN A 407 11.03 10.07 12.07
CA ASN A 407 11.20 8.75 11.49
C ASN A 407 10.08 8.46 10.47
N ILE A 408 10.45 7.99 9.27
CA ILE A 408 9.49 7.60 8.24
C ILE A 408 8.63 6.39 8.66
N HIS A 409 9.04 5.65 9.69
CA HIS A 409 8.34 4.50 10.24
C HIS A 409 7.87 4.78 11.67
N PRO A 410 6.69 5.41 11.87
CA PRO A 410 6.15 5.60 13.22
C PRO A 410 5.93 4.26 13.91
N GLY A 411 6.51 4.11 15.12
CA GLY A 411 6.36 2.89 15.92
C GLY A 411 4.95 2.69 16.49
N ARG A 412 4.15 3.77 16.61
CA ARG A 412 2.76 3.71 17.10
C ARG A 412 1.82 3.24 15.99
N LYS A 413 1.61 1.92 15.89
CA LYS A 413 0.68 1.34 14.90
C LYS A 413 -0.76 1.18 15.42
N TYR A 414 -0.95 1.16 16.72
CA TYR A 414 -2.27 1.03 17.35
C TYR A 414 -3.31 2.05 16.84
N PRO A 415 -3.08 3.38 16.88
CA PRO A 415 -4.11 4.33 16.43
C PRO A 415 -4.45 4.18 14.95
N VAL A 416 -3.51 3.73 14.13
CA VAL A 416 -3.72 3.51 12.69
C VAL A 416 -4.61 2.30 12.46
N GLY A 417 -4.29 1.16 13.09
CA GLY A 417 -5.11 -0.06 12.99
C GLY A 417 -6.50 0.11 13.60
N ASP A 418 -6.59 0.80 14.74
CA ASP A 418 -7.89 1.09 15.39
C ASP A 418 -8.80 1.96 14.52
N ARG A 419 -8.28 3.02 13.90
CA ARG A 419 -9.02 3.89 12.97
C ARG A 419 -9.44 3.14 11.71
N ALA A 420 -8.58 2.28 11.16
CA ALA A 420 -8.92 1.43 10.03
C ALA A 420 -10.07 0.48 10.37
N ALA A 421 -10.03 -0.14 11.56
CA ALA A 421 -11.12 -0.98 12.02
C ALA A 421 -12.41 -0.20 12.25
N ARG A 422 -12.30 1.04 12.75
CA ARG A 422 -13.44 1.92 12.95
C ARG A 422 -14.14 2.25 11.63
N TRP A 423 -13.37 2.54 10.57
CA TRP A 423 -13.88 2.66 9.21
C TRP A 423 -14.60 1.40 8.75
N ALA A 424 -13.96 0.23 8.86
CA ALA A 424 -14.55 -1.02 8.41
C ALA A 424 -15.83 -1.36 9.19
N LEU A 425 -15.87 -1.10 10.51
CA LEU A 425 -17.07 -1.30 11.33
C LEU A 425 -18.22 -0.41 10.88
N SER A 426 -17.96 0.87 10.56
CA SER A 426 -18.97 1.80 10.07
C SER A 426 -19.43 1.47 8.65
N GLU A 427 -18.50 1.52 7.71
CA GLU A 427 -18.81 1.56 6.27
C GLU A 427 -19.00 0.16 5.66
N VAL A 428 -18.33 -0.86 6.19
CA VAL A 428 -18.39 -2.22 5.63
C VAL A 428 -19.36 -3.12 6.40
N HIS A 429 -19.46 -2.90 7.72
CA HIS A 429 -20.32 -3.74 8.57
C HIS A 429 -21.59 -3.02 9.05
N GLY A 430 -21.77 -1.73 8.74
CA GLY A 430 -22.96 -0.97 9.10
C GLY A 430 -23.17 -0.84 10.63
N ILE A 431 -22.09 -0.91 11.42
CA ILE A 431 -22.17 -0.79 12.87
C ILE A 431 -22.47 0.66 13.25
N THR A 432 -23.50 0.84 14.07
CA THR A 432 -23.93 2.14 14.59
C THR A 432 -23.35 2.43 15.98
N ASP A 433 -23.30 3.72 16.34
CA ASP A 433 -22.99 4.17 17.70
C ASP A 433 -24.21 3.87 18.62
N ALA A 434 -24.06 2.88 19.48
CA ALA A 434 -25.13 2.45 20.38
C ALA A 434 -25.55 3.52 21.40
N VAL A 435 -24.67 4.49 21.70
CA VAL A 435 -24.92 5.58 22.64
C VAL A 435 -25.66 6.74 21.96
N ARG A 436 -25.21 7.13 20.76
CA ARG A 436 -25.75 8.26 20.02
C ARG A 436 -26.86 7.90 19.02
N ARG A 437 -27.11 6.61 18.82
CA ARG A 437 -28.13 6.06 17.91
C ARG A 437 -28.01 6.58 16.46
N GLY A 438 -26.76 6.72 15.96
CA GLY A 438 -26.44 7.20 14.61
C GLY A 438 -25.29 6.42 14.01
N PRO A 439 -24.78 6.84 12.82
CA PRO A 439 -23.60 6.25 12.21
C PRO A 439 -22.40 6.26 13.16
N LEU A 440 -21.59 5.22 13.13
CA LEU A 440 -20.35 5.17 13.89
C LEU A 440 -19.36 6.16 13.26
N GLN A 441 -19.03 7.21 14.00
CA GLN A 441 -18.07 8.21 13.53
C GLN A 441 -16.68 7.58 13.38
N TRP A 442 -16.13 7.54 12.17
CA TRP A 442 -14.88 6.86 11.86
C TRP A 442 -13.75 7.78 11.40
N HIS A 443 -14.04 9.02 10.99
CA HIS A 443 -13.04 10.02 10.61
C HIS A 443 -13.21 11.32 11.37
N GLY A 444 -12.17 12.14 11.36
CA GLY A 444 -12.15 13.47 11.93
C GLY A 444 -12.68 14.55 10.98
N PRO A 445 -12.53 15.84 11.35
CA PRO A 445 -13.01 16.95 10.57
C PRO A 445 -12.46 17.01 9.14
N VAL A 446 -13.34 17.26 8.17
CA VAL A 446 -13.04 17.46 6.75
C VAL A 446 -13.32 18.92 6.40
N TYR A 447 -12.33 19.61 5.84
CA TYR A 447 -12.50 20.99 5.36
C TYR A 447 -13.63 21.08 4.32
N LYS A 448 -14.53 22.05 4.51
CA LYS A 448 -15.66 22.32 3.62
C LYS A 448 -15.48 23.64 2.86
N SER A 449 -15.31 24.72 3.59
CA SER A 449 -15.19 26.07 3.04
C SER A 449 -14.52 27.01 4.04
N MET A 450 -14.19 28.21 3.58
CA MET A 450 -13.71 29.29 4.45
C MET A 450 -14.50 30.58 4.19
N GLU A 451 -14.58 31.41 5.23
CA GLU A 451 -15.16 32.75 5.20
C GLU A 451 -14.07 33.72 5.64
N ASN A 452 -13.88 34.79 4.90
CA ASN A 452 -12.91 35.84 5.26
C ASN A 452 -13.64 36.96 6.03
N THR A 453 -13.15 37.28 7.21
CA THR A 453 -13.67 38.34 8.06
C THR A 453 -12.50 39.17 8.57
N GLU A 454 -12.52 40.49 8.35
CA GLU A 454 -11.55 41.51 8.81
C GLU A 454 -10.28 40.97 9.51
N GLY A 455 -9.28 40.59 8.73
CA GLY A 455 -8.00 40.07 9.24
C GLY A 455 -8.02 38.63 9.78
N ARG A 456 -9.13 37.91 9.63
CA ARG A 456 -9.29 36.52 10.09
C ARG A 456 -9.93 35.67 9.02
N ILE A 457 -9.63 34.37 9.03
CA ILE A 457 -10.36 33.37 8.24
C ILE A 457 -11.09 32.44 9.20
N ARG A 458 -12.38 32.25 8.94
CA ARG A 458 -13.19 31.22 9.59
C ARG A 458 -13.29 30.00 8.68
N ILE A 459 -12.82 28.87 9.19
CA ILE A 459 -12.83 27.58 8.50
C ILE A 459 -14.06 26.81 8.94
N LEU A 460 -14.81 26.30 7.96
CA LEU A 460 -15.97 25.44 8.17
C LEU A 460 -15.65 24.01 7.75
N PHE A 461 -16.22 23.06 8.46
CA PHE A 461 -16.02 21.63 8.22
C PHE A 461 -17.32 20.95 7.79
N GLU A 462 -17.22 19.80 7.14
CA GLU A 462 -18.37 18.94 6.89
C GLU A 462 -18.97 18.50 8.24
N GLU A 463 -20.29 18.42 8.31
CA GLU A 463 -21.00 18.10 9.57
C GLU A 463 -20.61 16.71 10.09
N GLU A 464 -20.49 15.76 9.14
CA GLU A 464 -19.94 14.46 9.41
C GLU A 464 -18.44 14.61 9.79
N GLY A 465 -18.06 14.03 10.89
CA GLY A 465 -16.67 14.12 11.39
C GLY A 465 -16.34 15.37 12.23
N ALA A 466 -17.11 16.46 12.19
CA ALA A 466 -16.83 17.68 12.95
C ALA A 466 -17.54 17.77 14.32
N GLN A 467 -18.30 16.76 14.72
CA GLN A 467 -19.04 16.77 15.98
C GLN A 467 -18.10 16.80 17.19
N GLY A 468 -18.28 17.80 18.06
CA GLY A 468 -17.40 18.00 19.21
C GLY A 468 -16.01 18.50 18.81
N LEU A 469 -15.93 19.33 17.76
CA LEU A 469 -14.71 19.97 17.28
C LEU A 469 -13.93 20.60 18.41
N ARG A 470 -12.64 20.32 18.51
CA ARG A 470 -11.75 20.87 19.54
C ARG A 470 -10.32 20.98 19.05
N LEU A 471 -9.57 21.83 19.69
CA LEU A 471 -8.11 21.91 19.60
C LEU A 471 -7.53 21.24 20.85
N ASP A 472 -6.62 20.30 20.69
CA ASP A 472 -6.05 19.54 21.80
C ASP A 472 -5.00 20.35 22.57
N ARG A 473 -4.44 21.39 21.95
CA ARG A 473 -3.43 22.28 22.54
C ARG A 473 -3.83 23.74 22.38
N ALA A 474 -3.51 24.53 23.41
CA ALA A 474 -3.77 25.96 23.42
C ALA A 474 -2.98 26.73 22.34
N ASP A 475 -1.83 26.22 21.91
CA ASP A 475 -0.97 26.84 20.90
C ASP A 475 -1.46 26.63 19.45
N ALA A 476 -2.58 25.92 19.27
CA ALA A 476 -3.26 25.75 17.98
C ALA A 476 -2.34 25.34 16.81
N ARG A 477 -1.29 24.58 17.11
CA ARG A 477 -0.29 24.17 16.12
C ARG A 477 -0.90 23.57 14.86
N GLY A 478 -0.25 23.85 13.74
CA GLY A 478 -0.56 23.27 12.45
C GLY A 478 -1.30 24.20 11.50
N PHE A 479 -1.72 25.38 11.94
CA PHE A 479 -2.33 26.39 11.08
C PHE A 479 -1.30 27.39 10.57
N TYR A 480 -1.36 27.69 9.27
CA TYR A 480 -0.54 28.69 8.60
C TYR A 480 -1.41 29.53 7.68
N LEU A 481 -1.17 30.85 7.68
CA LEU A 481 -1.86 31.83 6.86
C LEU A 481 -0.89 32.47 5.87
N ALA A 482 -1.39 32.82 4.69
CA ALA A 482 -0.69 33.64 3.73
C ALA A 482 -1.59 34.76 3.19
N GLY A 483 -0.98 35.90 2.89
CA GLY A 483 -1.55 36.97 2.11
C GLY A 483 -1.40 36.75 0.60
N ALA A 484 -1.62 37.80 -0.19
CA ALA A 484 -1.44 37.79 -1.64
C ALA A 484 0.01 37.55 -2.08
N ASP A 485 0.96 37.75 -1.19
CA ASP A 485 2.40 37.48 -1.38
C ASP A 485 2.73 35.98 -1.37
N GLN A 486 1.78 35.11 -0.97
CA GLN A 486 1.94 33.66 -0.86
C GLN A 486 3.01 33.22 0.15
N VAL A 487 3.36 34.08 1.11
CA VAL A 487 4.26 33.74 2.21
C VAL A 487 3.45 33.23 3.38
N PHE A 488 3.75 32.00 3.85
CA PHE A 488 3.02 31.39 4.95
C PHE A 488 3.67 31.73 6.29
N HIS A 489 2.85 32.24 7.21
CA HIS A 489 3.20 32.52 8.59
C HIS A 489 2.38 31.64 9.53
N HIS A 490 2.93 31.32 10.69
CA HIS A 490 2.21 30.63 11.74
C HIS A 490 0.95 31.41 12.12
N ALA A 491 -0.13 30.69 12.36
CA ALA A 491 -1.39 31.29 12.74
C ALA A 491 -1.87 30.78 14.11
N GLU A 492 -2.43 31.68 14.89
CA GLU A 492 -3.25 31.33 16.03
C GLU A 492 -4.59 30.80 15.57
N ALA A 493 -5.22 29.95 16.40
CA ALA A 493 -6.53 29.40 16.07
C ALA A 493 -7.38 29.20 17.33
N ARG A 494 -8.69 29.34 17.16
CA ARG A 494 -9.68 28.98 18.20
C ARG A 494 -10.89 28.31 17.57
N VAL A 495 -11.48 27.38 18.29
CA VAL A 495 -12.78 26.83 17.90
C VAL A 495 -13.84 27.93 18.04
N SER A 496 -14.66 28.08 17.03
CA SER A 496 -15.76 29.04 16.95
C SER A 496 -17.06 28.32 16.59
N GLY A 497 -18.16 28.97 16.93
CA GLY A 497 -19.49 28.42 16.73
C GLY A 497 -20.25 28.22 18.04
N GLY A 498 -21.53 27.98 17.95
CA GLY A 498 -22.43 27.88 19.09
C GLY A 498 -23.75 27.22 18.74
N ARG A 499 -24.78 27.40 19.56
CA ARG A 499 -26.09 26.74 19.40
C ARG A 499 -26.71 26.92 18.02
N ASN A 500 -26.49 28.11 17.39
CA ASN A 500 -27.10 28.50 16.12
C ASN A 500 -26.07 28.77 15.01
N THR A 501 -24.80 28.48 15.26
CA THR A 501 -23.72 28.71 14.28
C THR A 501 -22.94 27.42 14.13
N PRO A 502 -22.72 26.91 12.88
CA PRO A 502 -21.96 25.72 12.66
C PRO A 502 -20.59 25.78 13.34
N PRO A 503 -20.11 24.68 13.93
CA PRO A 503 -18.77 24.63 14.49
C PRO A 503 -17.73 24.89 13.41
N GLY A 504 -16.74 25.71 13.73
CA GLY A 504 -15.65 26.07 12.84
C GLY A 504 -14.39 26.40 13.62
N VAL A 505 -13.37 26.84 12.92
CA VAL A 505 -12.12 27.33 13.50
C VAL A 505 -11.84 28.72 12.93
N GLU A 506 -11.66 29.71 13.78
CA GLU A 506 -11.13 31.01 13.40
C GLU A 506 -9.61 30.98 13.51
N VAL A 507 -8.93 31.47 12.46
CA VAL A 507 -7.48 31.57 12.39
C VAL A 507 -7.06 32.99 12.04
N TRP A 508 -5.95 33.46 12.67
CA TRP A 508 -5.39 34.79 12.43
C TRP A 508 -3.88 34.80 12.69
N SER A 509 -3.21 35.81 12.15
CA SER A 509 -1.80 36.09 12.41
C SER A 509 -1.56 37.58 12.34
N ALA A 510 -0.78 38.12 13.29
CA ALA A 510 -0.38 39.55 13.25
C ALA A 510 0.49 39.85 12.02
N ASP A 511 1.23 38.87 11.53
CA ASP A 511 2.11 38.97 10.36
C ASP A 511 1.32 38.95 9.04
N VAL A 512 0.03 38.59 9.05
CA VAL A 512 -0.82 38.47 7.86
C VAL A 512 -2.14 39.21 8.08
N PRO A 513 -2.15 40.53 8.02
CA PRO A 513 -3.34 41.32 8.30
C PRO A 513 -4.49 41.14 7.29
N ASN A 514 -4.15 40.71 6.06
CA ASN A 514 -5.11 40.42 5.00
C ASN A 514 -4.93 38.99 4.48
N PRO A 515 -5.35 37.97 5.23
CA PRO A 515 -5.14 36.57 4.86
C PRO A 515 -6.05 36.17 3.69
N VAL A 516 -5.50 35.41 2.74
CA VAL A 516 -6.23 34.90 1.57
C VAL A 516 -6.18 33.36 1.49
N ALA A 517 -5.26 32.74 2.20
CA ALA A 517 -5.10 31.29 2.18
C ALA A 517 -4.76 30.73 3.58
N VAL A 518 -5.24 29.50 3.82
CA VAL A 518 -4.95 28.72 5.02
C VAL A 518 -4.40 27.37 4.63
N ARG A 519 -3.40 26.89 5.38
CA ARG A 519 -2.96 25.48 5.38
C ARG A 519 -3.05 24.92 6.80
N TYR A 520 -3.55 23.71 6.93
CA TYR A 520 -3.58 22.96 8.19
C TYR A 520 -2.85 21.63 8.02
N ALA A 521 -1.84 21.38 8.88
CA ALA A 521 -1.04 20.17 8.85
C ALA A 521 -0.48 19.83 7.43
N TRP A 522 -0.31 20.85 6.61
CA TRP A 522 0.21 20.78 5.24
C TRP A 522 1.71 20.99 5.24
N SER A 523 2.45 19.98 5.70
CA SER A 523 3.92 19.99 5.77
C SER A 523 4.46 18.58 5.69
N ASN A 524 5.78 18.42 5.58
CA ASN A 524 6.40 17.11 5.56
C ASN A 524 6.25 16.38 6.90
N LEU A 525 6.47 17.09 8.01
CA LEU A 525 6.24 16.60 9.37
C LEU A 525 5.12 17.43 10.01
N PRO A 526 3.84 17.11 9.77
CA PRO A 526 2.75 17.92 10.24
C PRO A 526 2.57 17.83 11.75
N LEU A 527 2.33 18.99 12.37
CA LEU A 527 1.87 19.10 13.74
C LEU A 527 0.46 19.66 13.67
N GLY A 528 -0.53 18.91 14.06
CA GLY A 528 -1.92 19.33 14.05
C GLY A 528 -2.64 18.88 15.31
N SER A 529 -3.38 19.80 15.94
CA SER A 529 -4.10 19.55 17.18
C SER A 529 -5.62 19.55 17.02
N LEU A 530 -6.12 19.80 15.80
CA LEU A 530 -7.55 19.82 15.53
C LEU A 530 -8.11 18.40 15.44
N MET A 531 -9.15 18.12 16.19
CA MET A 531 -9.85 16.84 16.24
C MET A 531 -11.32 17.00 16.56
N ASN A 532 -12.06 15.93 16.45
CA ASN A 532 -13.45 15.87 16.89
C ASN A 532 -13.60 15.30 18.32
N GLY A 533 -14.84 15.20 18.80
CA GLY A 533 -15.16 14.69 20.13
C GLY A 533 -14.85 13.19 20.34
N LYS A 534 -14.44 12.46 19.30
CA LYS A 534 -13.97 11.07 19.35
C LYS A 534 -12.45 10.96 19.23
N GLU A 535 -11.73 12.09 19.34
CA GLU A 535 -10.27 12.17 19.21
C GLU A 535 -9.75 11.73 17.82
N LEU A 536 -10.59 11.84 16.80
CA LEU A 536 -10.20 11.58 15.43
C LEU A 536 -9.63 12.87 14.83
N PRO A 537 -8.36 12.86 14.36
CA PRO A 537 -7.70 14.03 13.83
C PRO A 537 -8.35 14.56 12.55
N ALA A 538 -8.36 15.87 12.37
CA ALA A 538 -8.74 16.48 11.11
C ALA A 538 -7.76 16.10 10.00
N PHE A 539 -8.29 15.97 8.79
CA PHE A 539 -7.43 15.75 7.61
C PHE A 539 -6.59 16.99 7.33
N PRO A 540 -5.31 16.81 6.94
CA PRO A 540 -4.51 17.90 6.41
C PRO A 540 -5.16 18.51 5.17
N PHE A 541 -5.18 19.84 5.10
CA PHE A 541 -5.75 20.55 3.95
C PHE A 541 -5.02 21.84 3.62
N ARG A 542 -5.24 22.34 2.41
CA ARG A 542 -4.93 23.69 1.98
C ARG A 542 -6.13 24.30 1.26
N THR A 543 -6.29 25.60 1.33
CA THR A 543 -7.36 26.33 0.66
C THR A 543 -6.88 26.96 -0.65
N ASP A 544 -5.57 27.07 -0.83
CA ASP A 544 -4.95 27.62 -2.04
C ASP A 544 -4.88 26.59 -3.18
N THR A 545 -4.85 27.10 -4.40
CA THR A 545 -4.64 26.34 -5.63
C THR A 545 -3.32 26.67 -6.32
N TRP A 546 -2.38 27.25 -5.57
CA TRP A 546 -1.10 27.68 -6.12
C TRP A 546 -0.32 26.50 -6.69
N PRO A 547 0.36 26.71 -7.83
CA PRO A 547 1.08 25.63 -8.51
C PRO A 547 2.12 24.96 -7.62
N LEU A 548 2.15 23.64 -7.65
CA LEU A 548 3.23 22.84 -7.06
C LEU A 548 4.33 22.69 -8.11
N LYS A 549 5.56 23.03 -7.75
CA LYS A 549 6.71 22.81 -8.62
C LYS A 549 7.37 21.49 -8.25
N PRO A 550 7.60 20.59 -9.22
CA PRO A 550 8.45 19.42 -9.01
C PRO A 550 9.86 19.89 -8.65
N HIS A 551 10.25 19.72 -7.40
CA HIS A 551 11.60 20.11 -6.98
C HIS A 551 11.97 19.31 -5.74
N TYR A 552 13.07 18.58 -5.84
CA TYR A 552 13.60 17.81 -4.74
C TYR A 552 14.73 18.56 -4.04
N GLY A 553 14.68 18.62 -2.71
CA GLY A 553 15.74 19.21 -1.88
C GLY A 553 15.62 20.71 -1.64
N GLU A 554 14.67 21.39 -2.28
CA GLU A 554 14.39 22.80 -2.04
C GLU A 554 12.99 23.01 -1.44
N THR A 555 12.80 24.12 -0.74
CA THR A 555 11.50 24.54 -0.24
C THR A 555 10.60 24.96 -1.40
N LEU A 556 9.43 24.34 -1.55
CA LEU A 556 8.50 24.61 -2.65
C LEU A 556 7.82 25.98 -2.56
N TYR A 557 7.80 26.56 -1.36
CA TYR A 557 7.12 27.81 -1.04
C TYR A 557 7.97 28.65 -0.11
N HIS A 558 7.79 29.96 -0.14
CA HIS A 558 8.30 30.82 0.90
C HIS A 558 7.62 30.49 2.22
N VAL A 559 8.40 30.16 3.20
CA VAL A 559 7.93 29.82 4.56
C VAL A 559 8.80 30.59 5.54
N VAL A 560 8.15 31.27 6.46
CA VAL A 560 8.82 31.79 7.64
C VAL A 560 8.82 30.66 8.67
N PRO A 561 10.00 30.17 9.09
CA PRO A 561 10.07 29.17 10.15
C PRO A 561 9.38 29.69 11.39
N ALA A 562 8.60 28.86 12.07
CA ALA A 562 8.19 29.17 13.43
C ALA A 562 9.47 29.35 14.25
N ASN A 563 9.60 30.46 14.96
CA ASN A 563 10.70 30.64 15.89
C ASN A 563 10.66 29.47 16.86
N GLU A 564 11.78 28.76 16.96
CA GLU A 564 11.98 27.71 17.95
C GLU A 564 12.19 28.45 19.29
N ASP A 565 11.15 28.57 20.11
CA ASP A 565 11.23 28.89 21.53
C ASP A 565 11.31 27.60 22.34
#